data_bc52c437a49be0773d0df6f88a8def3d
#
_entry.id   bc52c437a49be0773d0df6f88a8def3d
#
_cell.length_a   1.000
_cell.length_b   1.000
_cell.length_c   1.000
_cell.angle_alpha   90.00
_cell.angle_beta   90.00
_cell.angle_gamma   90.00
#
_symmetry.space_group_name_H-M   'P 1'
#
loop_
_entity.id
_entity.type
_entity.pdbx_description
1 polymer ?
#
loop_
_entity_poly.entity_id
_entity_poly.type
_entity_poly.pdbx_seq_one_letter_code
_entity_poly.pdbx_strand_id
1 'polypeptide(L)'
;MFIIKNKYFLIIENTKDINLKNIKIRNKFFIIYRNNKNIDSLSDLFRFRRICKSKAIKFYMANDIKLAILLNSDGIYLSSYNKGLKFLNYRKLNFEIIWSAHNLKEISDKIKQGCSSILLSKLFLVDYNKESPYLGILKFNNFSKISKKLIPLGGIKNQNLNHLRNVSCEGFALMSEIKKKPANIINRLF
;
A
#
# COMPACT_ATOMS: atom_id res chain seq x y z
N MET A 1 -20.42 -1.95 -13.23
CA MET A 1 -19.63 -0.70 -13.45
C MET A 1 -18.44 -0.73 -12.50
N PHE A 2 -17.23 -0.81 -13.04
CA PHE A 2 -16.00 -0.97 -12.24
C PHE A 2 -15.54 0.35 -11.63
N ILE A 3 -14.87 0.25 -10.46
CA ILE A 3 -14.25 1.43 -9.84
C ILE A 3 -12.88 1.60 -10.46
N ILE A 4 -12.73 2.64 -11.26
CA ILE A 4 -11.44 2.97 -11.87
C ILE A 4 -10.74 3.98 -10.95
N LYS A 5 -9.68 3.55 -10.30
CA LYS A 5 -8.71 4.40 -9.61
C LYS A 5 -7.36 4.32 -10.32
N ASN A 6 -6.48 5.26 -10.03
CA ASN A 6 -5.18 5.35 -10.70
C ASN A 6 -4.09 4.52 -10.01
N LYS A 7 -4.28 4.16 -8.73
CA LYS A 7 -3.25 3.49 -7.90
C LYS A 7 -3.87 2.39 -7.05
N TYR A 8 -3.35 1.18 -7.17
CA TYR A 8 -3.76 0.01 -6.37
C TYR A 8 -2.57 -0.52 -5.58
N PHE A 9 -2.57 -0.30 -4.27
CA PHE A 9 -1.51 -0.77 -3.37
C PHE A 9 -1.87 -2.15 -2.83
N LEU A 10 -1.05 -3.14 -3.11
CA LEU A 10 -1.24 -4.53 -2.69
C LEU A 10 -0.18 -4.85 -1.65
N ILE A 11 -0.61 -5.03 -0.38
CA ILE A 11 0.30 -5.38 0.71
C ILE A 11 0.32 -6.90 0.83
N ILE A 12 1.48 -7.49 0.59
CA ILE A 12 1.73 -8.92 0.64
C ILE A 12 2.73 -9.25 1.75
N GLU A 13 2.63 -10.44 2.34
CA GLU A 13 3.59 -10.95 3.31
C GLU A 13 4.50 -12.02 2.72
N ASN A 14 4.08 -12.62 1.61
CA ASN A 14 4.83 -13.65 0.89
C ASN A 14 4.69 -13.43 -0.62
N THR A 15 5.71 -13.78 -1.39
CA THR A 15 5.69 -13.68 -2.86
C THR A 15 4.60 -14.56 -3.49
N LYS A 16 4.16 -15.60 -2.78
CA LYS A 16 3.08 -16.51 -3.19
C LYS A 16 1.67 -15.97 -2.94
N ASP A 17 1.53 -14.89 -2.15
CA ASP A 17 0.22 -14.29 -1.85
C ASP A 17 -0.48 -13.77 -3.12
N ILE A 18 0.26 -13.50 -4.18
CA ILE A 18 -0.28 -12.97 -5.42
C ILE A 18 0.38 -13.58 -6.66
N ASN A 19 -0.45 -13.97 -7.62
CA ASN A 19 0.05 -14.35 -8.95
C ASN A 19 0.08 -13.10 -9.86
N LEU A 20 1.28 -12.60 -10.11
CA LEU A 20 1.50 -11.42 -10.94
C LEU A 20 1.04 -11.59 -12.41
N LYS A 21 0.87 -12.84 -12.88
CA LYS A 21 0.34 -13.11 -14.24
C LYS A 21 -1.09 -12.57 -14.41
N ASN A 22 -1.85 -12.50 -13.31
CA ASN A 22 -3.23 -12.01 -13.32
C ASN A 22 -3.31 -10.48 -13.46
N ILE A 23 -2.20 -9.76 -13.25
CA ILE A 23 -2.15 -8.30 -13.41
C ILE A 23 -1.86 -7.98 -14.87
N LYS A 24 -2.88 -7.45 -15.56
CA LYS A 24 -2.80 -7.10 -17.01
C LYS A 24 -2.51 -5.62 -17.24
N ILE A 25 -2.98 -4.74 -16.35
CA ILE A 25 -2.82 -3.28 -16.50
C ILE A 25 -1.48 -2.83 -15.96
N ARG A 26 -0.72 -2.09 -16.77
CA ARG A 26 0.57 -1.52 -16.39
C ARG A 26 0.42 -0.22 -15.60
N ASN A 27 1.44 0.13 -14.82
CA ASN A 27 1.60 1.43 -14.14
C ASN A 27 0.53 1.80 -13.10
N LYS A 28 -0.39 0.87 -12.74
CA LYS A 28 -1.42 1.13 -11.73
C LYS A 28 -1.21 0.36 -10.43
N PHE A 29 -0.36 -0.67 -10.45
CA PHE A 29 -0.16 -1.54 -9.31
C PHE A 29 1.15 -1.23 -8.59
N PHE A 30 1.05 -1.23 -7.27
CA PHE A 30 2.11 -0.95 -6.32
C PHE A 30 2.14 -2.08 -5.32
N ILE A 31 3.19 -2.87 -5.26
CA ILE A 31 3.32 -3.97 -4.31
C ILE A 31 4.18 -3.52 -3.14
N ILE A 32 3.66 -3.70 -1.93
CA ILE A 32 4.37 -3.50 -0.68
C ILE A 32 4.62 -4.86 -0.06
N TYR A 33 5.86 -5.33 -0.09
CA TYR A 33 6.27 -6.54 0.59
C TYR A 33 6.53 -6.26 2.06
N ARG A 34 5.66 -6.78 2.92
CA ARG A 34 5.67 -6.57 4.37
C ARG A 34 5.65 -7.90 5.09
N ASN A 35 6.79 -8.54 5.19
CA ASN A 35 6.93 -9.77 5.95
C ASN A 35 7.57 -9.48 7.32
N ASN A 36 6.92 -9.97 8.38
CA ASN A 36 7.38 -9.81 9.76
C ASN A 36 7.85 -11.13 10.39
N LYS A 37 7.66 -12.26 9.71
CA LYS A 37 7.85 -13.59 10.34
C LYS A 37 8.84 -14.49 9.59
N ASN A 38 8.58 -14.78 8.34
CA ASN A 38 9.40 -15.66 7.51
C ASN A 38 9.67 -14.98 6.18
N ILE A 39 10.85 -14.42 6.02
CA ILE A 39 11.26 -13.79 4.77
C ILE A 39 11.39 -14.87 3.71
N ASP A 40 10.81 -14.66 2.53
CA ASP A 40 11.04 -15.50 1.36
C ASP A 40 12.55 -15.59 1.07
N SER A 41 12.97 -16.63 0.39
CA SER A 41 14.37 -16.73 -0.03
C SER A 41 14.76 -15.51 -0.90
N LEU A 42 16.01 -15.09 -0.81
CA LEU A 42 16.50 -13.99 -1.67
C LEU A 42 16.28 -14.29 -3.15
N SER A 43 16.44 -15.54 -3.56
CA SER A 43 16.20 -15.97 -4.95
C SER A 43 14.75 -15.78 -5.38
N ASP A 44 13.77 -16.05 -4.51
CA ASP A 44 12.35 -15.84 -4.79
C ASP A 44 12.02 -14.35 -4.86
N LEU A 45 12.59 -13.55 -3.95
CA LEU A 45 12.43 -12.09 -3.97
C LEU A 45 13.01 -11.46 -5.24
N PHE A 46 14.20 -11.87 -5.68
CA PHE A 46 14.78 -11.41 -6.94
C PHE A 46 13.93 -11.80 -8.15
N ARG A 47 13.46 -13.05 -8.18
CA ARG A 47 12.56 -13.51 -9.24
C ARG A 47 11.26 -12.69 -9.27
N PHE A 48 10.65 -12.49 -8.11
CA PHE A 48 9.42 -11.71 -7.98
C PHE A 48 9.63 -10.26 -8.41
N ARG A 49 10.71 -9.63 -7.95
CA ARG A 49 11.06 -8.26 -8.35
C ARG A 49 11.28 -8.12 -9.86
N ARG A 50 11.93 -9.10 -10.49
CA ARG A 50 12.12 -9.11 -11.96
C ARG A 50 10.77 -9.13 -12.68
N ILE A 51 9.82 -9.94 -12.23
CA ILE A 51 8.48 -9.98 -12.81
C ILE A 51 7.75 -8.64 -12.58
N CYS A 52 7.85 -8.04 -11.40
CA CYS A 52 7.28 -6.71 -11.15
C CYS A 52 7.82 -5.69 -12.18
N LYS A 53 9.13 -5.66 -12.37
CA LYS A 53 9.79 -4.75 -13.32
C LYS A 53 9.32 -4.95 -14.75
N SER A 54 9.24 -6.19 -15.23
CA SER A 54 8.78 -6.51 -16.61
C SER A 54 7.32 -6.11 -16.86
N LYS A 55 6.51 -6.04 -15.80
CA LYS A 55 5.10 -5.64 -15.86
C LYS A 55 4.85 -4.16 -15.51
N ALA A 56 5.90 -3.38 -15.29
CA ALA A 56 5.80 -2.00 -14.82
C ALA A 56 4.98 -1.87 -13.51
N ILE A 57 5.15 -2.83 -12.59
CA ILE A 57 4.58 -2.83 -11.25
C ILE A 57 5.65 -2.29 -10.30
N LYS A 58 5.36 -1.22 -9.59
CA LYS A 58 6.27 -0.68 -8.58
C LYS A 58 6.33 -1.60 -7.36
N PHE A 59 7.53 -1.81 -6.82
CA PHE A 59 7.79 -2.71 -5.70
C PHE A 59 8.49 -1.97 -4.56
N TYR A 60 7.94 -2.08 -3.36
CA TYR A 60 8.40 -1.41 -2.14
C TYR A 60 8.68 -2.43 -1.04
N MET A 61 9.82 -2.28 -0.37
CA MET A 61 10.13 -3.03 0.83
C MET A 61 9.60 -2.32 2.07
N ALA A 62 9.06 -3.08 3.01
CA ALA A 62 8.60 -2.52 4.27
C ALA A 62 9.71 -2.54 5.32
N ASN A 63 10.06 -1.34 5.84
CA ASN A 63 10.95 -1.09 6.98
C ASN A 63 12.40 -1.59 6.84
N ASP A 64 12.77 -2.25 5.76
CA ASP A 64 14.12 -2.79 5.52
C ASP A 64 14.79 -2.09 4.34
N ILE A 65 15.65 -1.12 4.66
CA ILE A 65 16.38 -0.35 3.66
C ILE A 65 17.48 -1.17 2.97
N LYS A 66 18.13 -2.07 3.70
CA LYS A 66 19.21 -2.89 3.15
C LYS A 66 18.67 -3.81 2.06
N LEU A 67 17.56 -4.48 2.35
CA LEU A 67 16.88 -5.34 1.39
C LEU A 67 16.26 -4.53 0.24
N ALA A 68 15.76 -3.32 0.51
CA ALA A 68 15.26 -2.42 -0.54
C ALA A 68 16.35 -2.06 -1.56
N ILE A 69 17.56 -1.74 -1.09
CA ILE A 69 18.72 -1.45 -1.95
C ILE A 69 19.14 -2.69 -2.72
N LEU A 70 19.28 -3.83 -2.02
CA LEU A 70 19.71 -5.10 -2.61
C LEU A 70 18.79 -5.53 -3.76
N LEU A 71 17.48 -5.38 -3.60
CA LEU A 71 16.48 -5.75 -4.61
C LEU A 71 16.26 -4.67 -5.67
N ASN A 72 16.97 -3.54 -5.60
CA ASN A 72 16.73 -2.38 -6.48
C ASN A 72 15.22 -2.04 -6.53
N SER A 73 14.63 -1.86 -5.33
CA SER A 73 13.22 -1.51 -5.16
C SER A 73 12.93 -0.10 -5.68
N ASP A 74 11.68 0.19 -6.04
CA ASP A 74 11.26 1.53 -6.44
C ASP A 74 11.13 2.49 -5.24
N GLY A 75 11.15 1.93 -4.02
CA GLY A 75 11.09 2.72 -2.80
C GLY A 75 10.93 1.88 -1.55
N ILE A 76 10.59 2.55 -0.48
CA ILE A 76 10.41 1.95 0.85
C ILE A 76 9.05 2.31 1.43
N TYR A 77 8.41 1.34 2.08
CA TYR A 77 7.25 1.56 2.93
C TYR A 77 7.69 1.62 4.39
N LEU A 78 7.25 2.63 5.12
CA LEU A 78 7.57 2.85 6.52
C LEU A 78 6.30 2.85 7.37
N SER A 79 6.29 2.03 8.40
CA SER A 79 5.17 1.93 9.35
C SER A 79 5.05 3.22 10.19
N SER A 80 3.86 3.49 10.73
CA SER A 80 3.54 4.71 11.49
C SER A 80 4.45 4.94 12.71
N TYR A 81 4.93 3.88 13.33
CA TYR A 81 5.84 3.96 14.49
C TYR A 81 7.25 4.49 14.14
N ASN A 82 7.65 4.50 12.88
CA ASN A 82 8.91 5.09 12.47
C ASN A 82 8.80 6.63 12.47
N LYS A 83 9.35 7.29 13.47
CA LYS A 83 9.21 8.75 13.65
C LYS A 83 10.47 9.55 13.26
N GLY A 84 11.59 8.88 12.98
CA GLY A 84 12.88 9.54 12.76
C GLY A 84 12.95 10.32 11.43
N LEU A 85 13.71 11.42 11.44
CA LEU A 85 14.02 12.20 10.23
C LEU A 85 15.09 11.55 9.35
N LYS A 86 15.82 10.54 9.86
CA LYS A 86 16.85 9.80 9.11
C LYS A 86 16.34 9.26 7.76
N PHE A 87 15.05 9.02 7.66
CA PHE A 87 14.41 8.52 6.44
C PHE A 87 14.39 9.54 5.29
N LEU A 88 14.59 10.83 5.58
CA LEU A 88 14.73 11.86 4.53
C LEU A 88 15.97 11.59 3.65
N ASN A 89 17.00 10.98 4.21
CA ASN A 89 18.20 10.63 3.46
C ASN A 89 17.95 9.56 2.39
N TYR A 90 16.89 8.76 2.50
CA TYR A 90 16.53 7.77 1.48
C TYR A 90 16.04 8.38 0.18
N ARG A 91 15.60 9.65 0.21
CA ARG A 91 15.30 10.41 -1.01
C ARG A 91 16.54 10.63 -1.88
N LYS A 92 17.73 10.74 -1.26
CA LYS A 92 19.01 10.82 -1.99
C LYS A 92 19.31 9.55 -2.80
N LEU A 93 18.67 8.43 -2.45
CA LEU A 93 18.74 7.16 -3.18
C LEU A 93 17.68 7.04 -4.30
N ASN A 94 16.97 8.13 -4.62
CA ASN A 94 15.84 8.16 -5.55
C ASN A 94 14.66 7.24 -5.13
N PHE A 95 14.57 6.88 -3.85
CA PHE A 95 13.47 6.08 -3.34
C PHE A 95 12.20 6.90 -3.16
N GLU A 96 11.10 6.39 -3.65
CA GLU A 96 9.77 6.85 -3.23
C GLU A 96 9.51 6.36 -1.80
N ILE A 97 9.02 7.25 -0.92
CA ILE A 97 8.74 6.90 0.46
C ILE A 97 7.24 6.88 0.69
N ILE A 98 6.71 5.71 0.99
CA ILE A 98 5.32 5.49 1.39
C ILE A 98 5.29 5.32 2.91
N TRP A 99 4.37 6.01 3.58
CA TRP A 99 4.16 5.88 5.02
C TRP A 99 2.79 5.34 5.35
N SER A 100 2.62 4.80 6.57
CA SER A 100 1.29 4.64 7.17
C SER A 100 1.01 5.70 8.23
N ALA A 101 -0.27 6.02 8.40
CA ALA A 101 -0.77 6.89 9.44
C ALA A 101 -2.15 6.42 9.93
N HIS A 102 -2.50 6.82 11.17
CA HIS A 102 -3.79 6.46 11.80
C HIS A 102 -4.60 7.69 12.24
N ASN A 103 -3.98 8.86 12.31
CA ASN A 103 -4.61 10.10 12.78
C ASN A 103 -4.01 11.34 12.10
N LEU A 104 -4.63 12.51 12.33
CA LEU A 104 -4.22 13.78 11.72
C LEU A 104 -2.81 14.21 12.10
N LYS A 105 -2.40 14.00 13.35
CA LYS A 105 -1.05 14.35 13.80
C LYS A 105 0.00 13.57 13.01
N GLU A 106 -0.19 12.25 12.87
CA GLU A 106 0.70 11.42 12.09
C GLU A 106 0.71 11.84 10.62
N ILE A 107 -0.44 12.18 10.01
CA ILE A 107 -0.51 12.69 8.63
C ILE A 107 0.36 13.94 8.48
N SER A 108 0.21 14.92 9.37
CA SER A 108 0.99 16.16 9.35
C SER A 108 2.50 15.89 9.45
N ASP A 109 2.91 15.02 10.37
CA ASP A 109 4.30 14.63 10.55
C ASP A 109 4.88 13.94 9.28
N LYS A 110 4.10 13.04 8.65
CA LYS A 110 4.54 12.36 7.42
C LYS A 110 4.63 13.30 6.22
N ILE A 111 3.75 14.29 6.13
CA ILE A 111 3.84 15.35 5.11
C ILE A 111 5.15 16.14 5.27
N LYS A 112 5.48 16.56 6.50
CA LYS A 112 6.75 17.25 6.80
C LYS A 112 7.96 16.37 6.51
N GLN A 113 7.87 15.06 6.71
CA GLN A 113 8.88 14.07 6.35
C GLN A 113 8.94 13.80 4.83
N GLY A 114 8.16 14.51 4.02
CA GLY A 114 8.30 14.51 2.57
C GLY A 114 7.87 13.22 1.88
N CYS A 115 6.86 12.51 2.39
CA CYS A 115 6.31 11.31 1.78
C CYS A 115 5.74 11.52 0.37
N SER A 116 5.77 10.47 -0.45
CA SER A 116 5.09 10.41 -1.75
C SER A 116 3.61 10.01 -1.60
N SER A 117 3.32 9.10 -0.69
CA SER A 117 1.95 8.64 -0.37
C SER A 117 1.83 8.25 1.10
N ILE A 118 0.63 8.37 1.67
CA ILE A 118 0.32 7.99 3.06
C ILE A 118 -0.84 7.00 3.06
N LEU A 119 -0.60 5.77 3.50
CA LEU A 119 -1.64 4.78 3.71
C LEU A 119 -2.35 5.08 5.03
N LEU A 120 -3.57 5.57 4.97
CA LEU A 120 -4.37 5.93 6.15
C LEU A 120 -5.33 4.81 6.52
N SER A 121 -5.16 4.23 7.70
CA SER A 121 -5.97 3.14 8.21
C SER A 121 -6.68 3.51 9.52
N LYS A 122 -7.90 2.99 9.79
CA LYS A 122 -8.68 2.05 8.99
C LYS A 122 -9.84 2.78 8.33
N LEU A 123 -10.06 2.58 7.03
CA LEU A 123 -11.19 3.21 6.35
C LEU A 123 -12.52 2.59 6.78
N PHE A 124 -12.62 1.25 6.76
CA PHE A 124 -13.79 0.48 7.14
C PHE A 124 -13.48 -0.50 8.28
N LEU A 125 -14.50 -1.11 8.84
CA LEU A 125 -14.40 -2.14 9.87
C LEU A 125 -13.54 -3.32 9.40
N VAL A 126 -12.64 -3.80 10.25
CA VAL A 126 -11.76 -4.94 9.98
C VAL A 126 -12.20 -6.19 10.73
N ASP A 127 -12.05 -7.38 10.12
CA ASP A 127 -12.54 -8.63 10.70
C ASP A 127 -11.80 -9.05 11.97
N TYR A 128 -10.51 -8.74 12.06
CA TYR A 128 -9.66 -9.15 13.18
C TYR A 128 -9.86 -8.33 14.45
N ASN A 129 -10.55 -7.21 14.37
CA ASN A 129 -10.89 -6.37 15.53
C ASN A 129 -12.15 -5.56 15.23
N LYS A 130 -13.31 -6.16 15.48
CA LYS A 130 -14.63 -5.57 15.19
C LYS A 130 -14.98 -4.40 16.10
N GLU A 131 -14.37 -4.30 17.28
CA GLU A 131 -14.63 -3.22 18.23
C GLU A 131 -13.76 -1.98 17.97
N SER A 132 -12.72 -2.13 17.15
CA SER A 132 -11.82 -1.01 16.91
C SER A 132 -12.45 0.07 16.04
N PRO A 133 -12.27 1.36 16.39
CA PRO A 133 -12.83 2.46 15.62
C PRO A 133 -12.26 2.50 14.20
N TYR A 134 -13.08 2.94 13.25
CA TYR A 134 -12.70 3.17 11.87
C TYR A 134 -13.11 4.60 11.44
N LEU A 135 -12.51 5.09 10.37
CA LEU A 135 -12.71 6.48 9.93
C LEU A 135 -14.08 6.69 9.26
N GLY A 136 -14.49 5.76 8.41
CA GLY A 136 -15.59 5.98 7.48
C GLY A 136 -15.22 6.96 6.35
N ILE A 137 -16.10 7.02 5.34
CA ILE A 137 -15.88 7.82 4.13
C ILE A 137 -15.83 9.32 4.43
N LEU A 138 -16.76 9.83 5.22
CA LEU A 138 -16.86 11.27 5.50
C LEU A 138 -15.60 11.81 6.18
N LYS A 139 -15.14 11.13 7.23
CA LYS A 139 -13.94 11.53 7.96
C LYS A 139 -12.68 11.40 7.10
N PHE A 140 -12.59 10.34 6.28
CA PHE A 140 -11.49 10.20 5.33
C PHE A 140 -11.48 11.36 4.32
N ASN A 141 -12.62 11.71 3.74
CA ASN A 141 -12.74 12.78 2.78
C ASN A 141 -12.36 14.15 3.38
N ASN A 142 -12.70 14.39 4.65
CA ASN A 142 -12.25 15.59 5.35
C ASN A 142 -10.72 15.63 5.51
N PHE A 143 -10.10 14.50 5.82
CA PHE A 143 -8.63 14.42 5.89
C PHE A 143 -7.98 14.58 4.51
N SER A 144 -8.60 14.09 3.44
CA SER A 144 -8.09 14.22 2.09
C SER A 144 -8.07 15.67 1.57
N LYS A 145 -8.84 16.59 2.19
CA LYS A 145 -8.73 18.03 1.92
C LYS A 145 -7.39 18.61 2.38
N ILE A 146 -6.80 18.04 3.43
CA ILE A 146 -5.49 18.45 3.97
C ILE A 146 -4.35 17.95 3.07
N SER A 147 -4.47 16.73 2.54
CA SER A 147 -3.46 16.17 1.66
C SER A 147 -4.04 15.20 0.64
N LYS A 148 -3.76 15.46 -0.64
CA LYS A 148 -4.10 14.54 -1.75
C LYS A 148 -3.26 13.25 -1.77
N LYS A 149 -2.22 13.16 -0.92
CA LYS A 149 -1.34 11.98 -0.81
C LYS A 149 -1.96 10.82 -0.03
N LEU A 150 -3.17 11.00 0.53
CA LEU A 150 -3.83 9.98 1.35
C LEU A 150 -4.41 8.86 0.48
N ILE A 151 -4.09 7.63 0.86
CA ILE A 151 -4.57 6.38 0.26
C ILE A 151 -5.29 5.59 1.36
N PRO A 152 -6.58 5.29 1.22
CA PRO A 152 -7.32 4.53 2.21
C PRO A 152 -6.86 3.07 2.28
N LEU A 153 -6.72 2.57 3.51
CA LEU A 153 -6.36 1.21 3.85
C LEU A 153 -7.28 0.68 4.97
N GLY A 154 -7.51 -0.61 4.99
CA GLY A 154 -8.19 -1.33 6.08
C GLY A 154 -9.69 -1.48 5.89
N GLY A 155 -10.17 -2.73 6.05
CA GLY A 155 -11.57 -3.11 5.92
C GLY A 155 -12.12 -3.03 4.49
N ILE A 156 -11.28 -2.78 3.49
CA ILE A 156 -11.69 -2.77 2.09
C ILE A 156 -11.79 -4.22 1.62
N LYS A 157 -13.01 -4.60 1.20
CA LYS A 157 -13.37 -5.95 0.78
C LYS A 157 -14.12 -5.90 -0.54
N ASN A 158 -14.23 -7.07 -1.19
CA ASN A 158 -15.00 -7.22 -2.42
C ASN A 158 -16.44 -6.68 -2.29
N GLN A 159 -17.07 -6.88 -1.13
CA GLN A 159 -18.45 -6.47 -0.85
C GLN A 159 -18.64 -4.95 -0.77
N ASN A 160 -17.62 -4.21 -0.32
CA ASN A 160 -17.70 -2.76 -0.11
C ASN A 160 -16.88 -1.92 -1.11
N LEU A 161 -16.33 -2.55 -2.15
CA LEU A 161 -15.57 -1.86 -3.20
C LEU A 161 -16.36 -0.69 -3.81
N ASN A 162 -17.68 -0.87 -4.00
CA ASN A 162 -18.53 0.17 -4.60
C ASN A 162 -18.54 1.46 -3.76
N HIS A 163 -18.38 1.38 -2.46
CA HIS A 163 -18.32 2.54 -1.58
C HIS A 163 -17.08 3.42 -1.82
N LEU A 164 -16.02 2.87 -2.42
CA LEU A 164 -14.82 3.62 -2.77
C LEU A 164 -15.03 4.68 -3.85
N ARG A 165 -16.17 4.66 -4.56
CA ARG A 165 -16.54 5.73 -5.49
C ARG A 165 -16.68 7.06 -4.77
N ASN A 166 -17.22 7.03 -3.55
CA ASN A 166 -17.48 8.20 -2.71
C ASN A 166 -16.25 8.62 -1.88
N VAL A 167 -15.13 7.93 -2.05
CA VAL A 167 -13.88 8.25 -1.34
C VAL A 167 -13.00 9.13 -2.21
N SER A 168 -12.65 10.32 -1.70
CA SER A 168 -11.79 11.30 -2.38
C SER A 168 -10.32 10.86 -2.33
N CYS A 169 -9.93 9.95 -3.21
CA CYS A 169 -8.58 9.40 -3.29
C CYS A 169 -8.20 9.00 -4.71
N GLU A 170 -6.90 8.99 -5.01
CA GLU A 170 -6.38 8.52 -6.29
C GLU A 170 -6.30 6.99 -6.40
N GLY A 171 -6.31 6.29 -5.28
CA GLY A 171 -6.17 4.86 -5.20
C GLY A 171 -6.57 4.32 -3.84
N PHE A 172 -6.36 3.03 -3.62
CA PHE A 172 -6.58 2.39 -2.32
C PHE A 172 -5.61 1.23 -2.10
N ALA A 173 -5.51 0.80 -0.83
CA ALA A 173 -4.61 -0.26 -0.42
C ALA A 173 -5.39 -1.49 0.09
N LEU A 174 -4.93 -2.67 -0.30
CA LEU A 174 -5.50 -3.97 0.07
C LEU A 174 -4.44 -4.82 0.79
N MET A 175 -4.85 -5.57 1.80
CA MET A 175 -4.01 -6.54 2.48
C MET A 175 -4.75 -7.87 2.67
N SER A 176 -5.80 -7.91 3.49
CA SER A 176 -6.50 -9.16 3.85
C SER A 176 -7.15 -9.86 2.65
N GLU A 177 -7.73 -9.11 1.73
CA GLU A 177 -8.38 -9.66 0.54
C GLU A 177 -7.40 -10.26 -0.46
N ILE A 178 -6.17 -9.74 -0.53
CA ILE A 178 -5.11 -10.32 -1.36
C ILE A 178 -4.75 -11.70 -0.88
N LYS A 179 -4.67 -11.93 0.44
CA LYS A 179 -4.40 -13.24 1.02
C LYS A 179 -5.55 -14.23 0.85
N LYS A 180 -6.81 -13.76 0.98
CA LYS A 180 -7.98 -14.64 0.96
C LYS A 180 -8.36 -15.06 -0.46
N LYS A 181 -8.47 -14.11 -1.38
CA LYS A 181 -9.00 -14.33 -2.75
C LYS A 181 -8.35 -13.36 -3.76
N PRO A 182 -7.06 -13.49 -4.04
CA PRO A 182 -6.33 -12.50 -4.85
C PRO A 182 -6.93 -12.36 -6.27
N ALA A 183 -7.30 -13.47 -6.92
CA ALA A 183 -7.85 -13.44 -8.26
C ALA A 183 -9.18 -12.67 -8.34
N ASN A 184 -10.08 -12.88 -7.38
CA ASN A 184 -11.41 -12.28 -7.41
C ASN A 184 -11.37 -10.76 -7.29
N ILE A 185 -10.50 -10.23 -6.42
CA ILE A 185 -10.40 -8.79 -6.24
C ILE A 185 -9.64 -8.14 -7.39
N ILE A 186 -8.57 -8.77 -7.86
CA ILE A 186 -7.81 -8.27 -9.01
C ILE A 186 -8.69 -8.22 -10.25
N ASN A 187 -9.45 -9.28 -10.54
CA ASN A 187 -10.34 -9.33 -11.72
C ASN A 187 -11.48 -8.28 -11.67
N ARG A 188 -11.81 -7.76 -10.49
CA ARG A 188 -12.81 -6.69 -10.33
C ARG A 188 -12.21 -5.28 -10.43
N LEU A 189 -10.91 -5.16 -10.41
CA LEU A 189 -10.21 -3.89 -10.54
C LEU A 189 -9.95 -3.51 -12.02
N PHE A 190 -10.27 -4.42 -12.93
CA PHE A 190 -10.13 -4.26 -14.39
C PHE A 190 -11.45 -4.09 -15.09
#